data_b63a5141bc55880b4340bd7bad06d2de
#
_entry.id   b63a5141bc55880b4340bd7bad06d2de
#
_cell.length_a   1.000
_cell.length_b   1.000
_cell.length_c   1.000
_cell.angle_alpha   90.00
_cell.angle_beta   90.00
_cell.angle_gamma   90.00
#
_symmetry.space_group_name_H-M   'P 1'
#
loop_
_entity.id
_entity.type
_entity.pdbx_description
1 polymer ?
#
loop_
_entity_poly.entity_id
_entity_poly.type
_entity_poly.pdbx_seq_one_letter_code
_entity_poly.pdbx_strand_id
1 'polypeptide(L)'
;MTIAAIAAGVLASPTVAAEPSGTPGARYPVSYLFNDAVQREAEHPGAPPTGANDWACKPSARHPDPIVLVHGGPETVRLDWGALAPLLANNGYCVFALTYGAIPGMPPPLGVLGGLLPIEQSAQQLRDFIIKVRSATGAHNVDIVAHSEGSLVADYYAKFLGGANKIGRLVSIGPGWNGTSSLGFGALFTALAARTRLTPVLSAVVDPVCAACLQIQTGSEFLRKLTAGGAAVPGIAYTNIVTTHDEFVVPYSSGLLEGPDVANHVVQDYCPGDLTDHLLLPYDKVVAQLVLNALDPSDTAHPTCTSTPPNS
;
A
#
# COMPACT_ATOMS: atom_id res chain seq x y z
N MET A 1 9.73 -68.62 -18.87
CA MET A 1 9.32 -67.25 -19.13
C MET A 1 8.74 -66.67 -17.85
N THR A 2 9.55 -65.93 -17.12
CA THR A 2 9.18 -65.37 -15.79
C THR A 2 9.00 -63.87 -15.95
N ILE A 3 7.77 -63.39 -15.72
CA ILE A 3 7.42 -61.98 -15.82
C ILE A 3 7.71 -61.32 -14.45
N ALA A 4 8.65 -60.41 -14.42
CA ALA A 4 8.94 -59.61 -13.25
C ALA A 4 7.99 -58.39 -13.19
N ALA A 5 7.23 -58.26 -12.09
CA ALA A 5 6.39 -57.10 -11.80
C ALA A 5 7.22 -55.98 -11.22
N ILE A 6 7.20 -54.84 -11.88
CA ILE A 6 7.84 -53.59 -11.40
C ILE A 6 6.80 -52.88 -10.52
N ALA A 7 7.06 -52.77 -9.21
CA ALA A 7 6.29 -51.99 -8.28
C ALA A 7 6.69 -50.47 -8.42
N ALA A 8 5.74 -49.66 -8.86
CA ALA A 8 5.90 -48.20 -8.88
C ALA A 8 5.74 -47.63 -7.46
N GLY A 9 6.81 -47.22 -6.87
CA GLY A 9 6.77 -46.46 -5.61
C GLY A 9 6.24 -45.05 -5.81
N VAL A 10 5.09 -44.76 -5.22
CA VAL A 10 4.54 -43.40 -5.12
C VAL A 10 5.36 -42.62 -4.09
N LEU A 11 6.16 -41.69 -4.55
CA LEU A 11 6.84 -40.71 -3.67
C LEU A 11 5.78 -39.74 -3.16
N ALA A 12 5.45 -39.83 -1.88
CA ALA A 12 4.62 -38.84 -1.20
C ALA A 12 5.41 -37.51 -1.11
N SER A 13 4.88 -36.47 -1.69
CA SER A 13 5.38 -35.10 -1.53
C SER A 13 5.23 -34.68 -0.06
N PRO A 14 6.23 -33.99 0.53
CA PRO A 14 6.08 -33.46 1.87
C PRO A 14 4.99 -32.41 1.88
N THR A 15 3.94 -32.63 2.65
CA THR A 15 2.96 -31.62 3.03
C THR A 15 3.67 -30.58 3.90
N VAL A 16 3.95 -29.41 3.34
CA VAL A 16 4.33 -28.23 4.12
C VAL A 16 3.11 -27.88 4.96
N ALA A 17 3.20 -28.10 6.26
CA ALA A 17 2.20 -27.64 7.21
C ALA A 17 2.25 -26.11 7.22
N ALA A 18 1.17 -25.47 6.76
CA ALA A 18 0.97 -24.05 6.94
C ALA A 18 0.88 -23.75 8.45
N GLU A 19 1.79 -22.97 8.97
CA GLU A 19 1.69 -22.48 10.35
C GLU A 19 0.44 -21.59 10.47
N PRO A 20 -0.44 -21.81 11.46
CA PRO A 20 -1.59 -20.95 11.69
C PRO A 20 -1.14 -19.68 12.44
N SER A 21 -0.72 -18.65 11.72
CA SER A 21 -0.54 -17.30 12.24
C SER A 21 -1.81 -16.48 12.03
N GLY A 22 -2.91 -16.88 12.65
CA GLY A 22 -4.16 -16.13 12.61
C GLY A 22 -4.71 -15.92 14.02
N THR A 23 -5.16 -14.70 14.30
CA THR A 23 -5.99 -14.41 15.47
C THR A 23 -7.18 -15.37 15.48
N PRO A 24 -7.54 -16.01 16.62
CA PRO A 24 -8.71 -16.86 16.69
C PRO A 24 -9.96 -16.12 16.22
N GLY A 25 -10.58 -16.60 15.11
CA GLY A 25 -11.74 -15.96 14.49
C GLY A 25 -11.44 -15.14 13.21
N ALA A 26 -10.18 -15.00 12.79
CA ALA A 26 -9.82 -14.32 11.56
C ALA A 26 -10.40 -15.03 10.33
N ARG A 27 -11.16 -14.28 9.50
CA ARG A 27 -11.76 -14.79 8.26
C ARG A 27 -10.74 -15.01 7.15
N TYR A 28 -9.67 -14.19 7.15
CA TYR A 28 -8.63 -14.18 6.12
C TYR A 28 -7.25 -14.41 6.73
N PRO A 29 -6.39 -15.25 6.14
CA PRO A 29 -5.01 -15.37 6.58
C PRO A 29 -4.25 -14.05 6.33
N VAL A 30 -3.52 -13.59 7.35
CA VAL A 30 -2.64 -12.42 7.27
C VAL A 30 -1.20 -12.89 7.21
N SER A 31 -0.48 -12.54 6.16
CA SER A 31 0.95 -12.80 6.04
C SER A 31 1.71 -11.47 5.98
N TYR A 32 2.72 -11.35 6.83
CA TYR A 32 3.66 -10.23 6.82
C TYR A 32 4.91 -10.52 5.96
N LEU A 33 4.89 -11.61 5.20
CA LEU A 33 5.95 -11.98 4.27
C LEU A 33 5.66 -11.41 2.88
N PHE A 34 6.49 -10.50 2.40
CA PHE A 34 6.36 -9.92 1.06
C PHE A 34 6.40 -10.99 -0.04
N ASN A 35 7.21 -12.04 0.14
CA ASN A 35 7.30 -13.16 -0.80
C ASN A 35 5.96 -13.88 -1.05
N ASP A 36 5.08 -13.94 -0.04
CA ASP A 36 3.73 -14.51 -0.22
C ASP A 36 2.87 -13.65 -1.15
N ALA A 37 3.02 -12.33 -1.09
CA ALA A 37 2.33 -11.42 -2.01
C ALA A 37 2.89 -11.52 -3.43
N VAL A 38 4.22 -11.65 -3.58
CA VAL A 38 4.87 -11.88 -4.88
C VAL A 38 4.37 -13.17 -5.52
N GLN A 39 4.27 -14.26 -4.75
CA GLN A 39 3.74 -15.52 -5.25
C GLN A 39 2.29 -15.37 -5.72
N ARG A 40 1.43 -14.76 -4.89
CA ARG A 40 0.02 -14.55 -5.23
C ARG A 40 -0.18 -13.62 -6.42
N GLU A 41 0.67 -12.61 -6.58
CA GLU A 41 0.66 -11.74 -7.75
C GLU A 41 1.03 -12.51 -9.02
N ALA A 42 2.03 -13.39 -8.95
CA ALA A 42 2.43 -14.24 -10.07
C ALA A 42 1.34 -15.23 -10.48
N GLU A 43 0.58 -15.77 -9.51
CA GLU A 43 -0.54 -16.70 -9.76
C GLU A 43 -1.77 -15.99 -10.36
N HIS A 44 -2.03 -14.75 -9.94
CA HIS A 44 -3.22 -13.98 -10.34
C HIS A 44 -2.88 -12.51 -10.53
N PRO A 45 -2.19 -12.13 -11.62
CA PRO A 45 -1.72 -10.76 -11.85
C PRO A 45 -2.85 -9.72 -11.81
N GLY A 46 -2.66 -8.66 -11.01
CA GLY A 46 -3.58 -7.53 -10.89
C GLY A 46 -4.91 -7.84 -10.18
N ALA A 47 -5.07 -9.04 -9.60
CA ALA A 47 -6.27 -9.34 -8.83
C ALA A 47 -6.28 -8.56 -7.50
N PRO A 48 -7.47 -8.22 -6.94
CA PRO A 48 -7.56 -7.57 -5.64
C PRO A 48 -6.87 -8.39 -4.54
N PRO A 49 -6.31 -7.75 -3.51
CA PRO A 49 -5.75 -8.45 -2.36
C PRO A 49 -6.87 -9.15 -1.58
N THR A 50 -6.50 -10.20 -0.86
CA THR A 50 -7.43 -10.97 -0.02
C THR A 50 -8.13 -10.05 0.98
N GLY A 51 -9.45 -10.16 1.09
CA GLY A 51 -10.26 -9.34 2.00
C GLY A 51 -10.72 -8.00 1.44
N ALA A 52 -10.23 -7.59 0.26
CA ALA A 52 -10.67 -6.36 -0.39
C ALA A 52 -11.73 -6.61 -1.50
N ASN A 53 -12.44 -5.54 -1.84
CA ASN A 53 -13.41 -5.46 -2.94
C ASN A 53 -14.62 -6.38 -2.82
N ASP A 54 -15.07 -6.66 -1.59
CA ASP A 54 -16.41 -7.20 -1.36
C ASP A 54 -17.46 -6.07 -1.52
N TRP A 55 -18.00 -5.97 -2.72
CA TRP A 55 -18.98 -4.92 -3.06
C TRP A 55 -20.35 -5.08 -2.36
N ALA A 56 -20.58 -6.21 -1.69
CA ALA A 56 -21.75 -6.43 -0.84
C ALA A 56 -21.50 -5.99 0.61
N CYS A 57 -20.28 -5.67 0.98
CA CYS A 57 -19.91 -5.23 2.33
C CYS A 57 -20.68 -3.97 2.72
N LYS A 58 -21.21 -3.96 3.94
CA LYS A 58 -21.87 -2.80 4.55
C LYS A 58 -21.09 -2.37 5.78
N PRO A 59 -20.66 -1.11 5.85
CA PRO A 59 -19.98 -0.57 7.02
C PRO A 59 -20.81 -0.75 8.28
N SER A 60 -20.14 -1.04 9.39
CA SER A 60 -20.78 -1.18 10.71
C SER A 60 -20.89 0.17 11.41
N ALA A 61 -21.69 0.23 12.48
CA ALA A 61 -21.75 1.42 13.31
C ALA A 61 -20.40 1.75 14.00
N ARG A 62 -19.55 0.74 14.23
CA ARG A 62 -18.21 0.93 14.79
C ARG A 62 -17.24 1.49 13.74
N HIS A 63 -17.35 1.04 12.50
CA HIS A 63 -16.52 1.45 11.38
C HIS A 63 -17.42 1.94 10.25
N PRO A 64 -17.96 3.20 10.36
CA PRO A 64 -18.96 3.72 9.42
C PRO A 64 -18.37 4.10 8.07
N ASP A 65 -17.07 4.37 8.02
CA ASP A 65 -16.37 4.75 6.80
C ASP A 65 -15.61 3.54 6.23
N PRO A 66 -15.85 3.14 4.97
CA PRO A 66 -15.10 2.09 4.31
C PRO A 66 -13.68 2.58 4.03
N ILE A 67 -12.72 1.64 4.02
CA ILE A 67 -11.32 1.94 3.74
C ILE A 67 -11.06 1.80 2.25
N VAL A 68 -10.39 2.79 1.66
CA VAL A 68 -9.83 2.74 0.32
C VAL A 68 -8.32 2.67 0.41
N LEU A 69 -7.73 1.58 -0.10
CA LEU A 69 -6.30 1.34 -0.17
C LEU A 69 -5.74 1.88 -1.49
N VAL A 70 -4.74 2.78 -1.40
CA VAL A 70 -4.14 3.49 -2.54
C VAL A 70 -2.64 3.18 -2.58
N HIS A 71 -2.23 2.27 -3.47
CA HIS A 71 -0.88 1.72 -3.51
C HIS A 71 0.19 2.75 -3.90
N GLY A 72 1.46 2.40 -3.72
CA GLY A 72 2.61 3.16 -4.18
C GLY A 72 2.83 3.05 -5.70
N GLY A 73 3.81 3.76 -6.23
CA GLY A 73 4.17 3.68 -7.65
C GLY A 73 5.66 3.43 -7.86
N PRO A 74 6.04 2.65 -8.89
CA PRO A 74 5.22 1.74 -9.69
C PRO A 74 5.04 0.37 -9.00
N GLU A 75 3.79 0.02 -8.71
CA GLU A 75 3.49 -1.17 -7.95
C GLU A 75 2.16 -1.81 -8.37
N THR A 76 1.81 -2.98 -7.81
CA THR A 76 0.48 -3.56 -7.97
C THR A 76 -0.30 -3.50 -6.66
N VAL A 77 -1.60 -3.42 -6.78
CA VAL A 77 -2.50 -3.38 -5.62
C VAL A 77 -2.30 -4.56 -4.67
N ARG A 78 -1.89 -5.71 -5.18
CA ARG A 78 -1.69 -6.92 -4.37
C ARG A 78 -0.32 -6.95 -3.70
N LEU A 79 0.73 -6.48 -4.40
CA LEU A 79 2.07 -6.41 -3.84
C LEU A 79 2.12 -5.44 -2.67
N ASP A 80 1.37 -4.35 -2.73
CA ASP A 80 1.35 -3.36 -1.66
C ASP A 80 0.48 -3.80 -0.45
N TRP A 81 -0.70 -4.36 -0.72
CA TRP A 81 -1.72 -4.56 0.32
C TRP A 81 -1.89 -6.01 0.78
N GLY A 82 -0.91 -6.89 0.50
CA GLY A 82 -0.99 -8.31 0.84
C GLY A 82 -1.17 -8.62 2.33
N ALA A 83 -0.63 -7.77 3.23
CA ALA A 83 -0.78 -7.89 4.67
C ALA A 83 -1.94 -7.04 5.21
N LEU A 84 -2.01 -5.76 4.84
CA LEU A 84 -2.96 -4.82 5.45
C LEU A 84 -4.40 -5.07 5.01
N ALA A 85 -4.67 -5.47 3.77
CA ALA A 85 -6.05 -5.69 3.33
C ALA A 85 -6.76 -6.79 4.14
N PRO A 86 -6.20 -8.01 4.29
CA PRO A 86 -6.83 -9.04 5.11
C PRO A 86 -6.85 -8.67 6.61
N LEU A 87 -5.86 -7.94 7.12
CA LEU A 87 -5.84 -7.47 8.50
C LEU A 87 -7.02 -6.53 8.77
N LEU A 88 -7.21 -5.52 7.95
CA LEU A 88 -8.30 -4.55 8.09
C LEU A 88 -9.67 -5.20 7.93
N ALA A 89 -9.82 -6.11 6.97
CA ALA A 89 -11.07 -6.87 6.79
C ALA A 89 -11.39 -7.77 8.01
N ASN A 90 -10.37 -8.39 8.64
CA ASN A 90 -10.54 -9.17 9.87
C ASN A 90 -10.93 -8.28 11.07
N ASN A 91 -10.54 -7.01 11.07
CA ASN A 91 -10.93 -6.01 12.07
C ASN A 91 -12.33 -5.40 11.79
N GLY A 92 -13.07 -5.92 10.80
CA GLY A 92 -14.45 -5.55 10.55
C GLY A 92 -14.65 -4.32 9.67
N TYR A 93 -13.60 -3.86 8.97
CA TYR A 93 -13.72 -2.80 7.98
C TYR A 93 -14.20 -3.34 6.63
N CYS A 94 -14.98 -2.54 5.91
CA CYS A 94 -15.20 -2.74 4.48
C CYS A 94 -13.98 -2.19 3.74
N VAL A 95 -13.19 -3.05 3.11
CA VAL A 95 -11.92 -2.71 2.48
C VAL A 95 -12.06 -2.74 0.96
N PHE A 96 -11.62 -1.68 0.31
CA PHE A 96 -11.60 -1.56 -1.14
C PHE A 96 -10.20 -1.13 -1.61
N ALA A 97 -9.78 -1.68 -2.75
CA ALA A 97 -8.46 -1.41 -3.32
C ALA A 97 -8.56 -1.27 -4.83
N LEU A 98 -7.82 -0.32 -5.40
CA LEU A 98 -7.78 -0.09 -6.83
C LEU A 98 -6.34 -0.12 -7.34
N THR A 99 -6.15 -0.55 -8.58
CA THR A 99 -4.95 -0.20 -9.36
C THR A 99 -5.26 1.08 -10.13
N TYR A 100 -4.41 2.09 -9.95
CA TYR A 100 -4.50 3.37 -10.64
C TYR A 100 -3.22 3.63 -11.45
N GLY A 101 -3.30 4.51 -12.43
CA GLY A 101 -2.12 4.98 -13.16
C GLY A 101 -1.41 3.90 -14.00
N ALA A 102 -2.07 2.79 -14.32
CA ALA A 102 -1.53 1.78 -15.23
C ALA A 102 -1.62 2.26 -16.69
N ILE A 103 -0.64 1.86 -17.53
CA ILE A 103 -0.61 2.22 -18.96
C ILE A 103 -1.63 1.40 -19.72
N PRO A 104 -2.61 2.04 -20.39
CA PRO A 104 -3.62 1.33 -21.13
C PRO A 104 -3.03 0.44 -22.24
N GLY A 105 -3.56 -0.79 -22.36
CA GLY A 105 -3.18 -1.71 -23.44
C GLY A 105 -1.87 -2.47 -23.25
N MET A 106 -1.17 -2.26 -22.15
CA MET A 106 0.00 -3.07 -21.80
C MET A 106 -0.44 -4.45 -21.32
N PRO A 107 0.19 -5.55 -21.81
CA PRO A 107 -0.10 -6.89 -21.33
C PRO A 107 0.54 -7.16 -19.95
N PRO A 108 0.03 -8.12 -19.17
CA PRO A 108 0.71 -8.60 -17.97
C PRO A 108 2.15 -9.10 -18.27
N PRO A 109 3.13 -8.93 -17.36
CA PRO A 109 2.98 -8.35 -16.02
C PRO A 109 2.98 -6.81 -15.99
N LEU A 110 3.40 -6.13 -17.06
CA LEU A 110 3.55 -4.67 -17.06
C LEU A 110 2.21 -3.94 -17.01
N GLY A 111 1.16 -4.48 -17.62
CA GLY A 111 -0.16 -3.87 -17.67
C GLY A 111 -0.91 -3.85 -16.33
N VAL A 112 -0.38 -4.52 -15.31
CA VAL A 112 -0.94 -4.48 -13.94
C VAL A 112 -0.15 -3.56 -13.01
N LEU A 113 0.99 -3.00 -13.46
CA LEU A 113 1.73 -1.99 -12.70
C LEU A 113 1.00 -0.65 -12.77
N GLY A 114 0.64 -0.15 -11.61
CA GLY A 114 0.06 1.18 -11.44
C GLY A 114 1.10 2.25 -11.09
N GLY A 115 0.63 3.50 -10.88
CA GLY A 115 1.50 4.60 -10.47
C GLY A 115 2.45 5.11 -11.55
N LEU A 116 2.13 4.92 -12.84
CA LEU A 116 2.98 5.35 -13.96
C LEU A 116 2.47 6.61 -14.65
N LEU A 117 1.14 6.78 -14.71
CA LEU A 117 0.53 7.94 -15.33
C LEU A 117 0.67 9.20 -14.46
N PRO A 118 0.46 10.40 -15.02
CA PRO A 118 0.43 11.62 -14.22
C PRO A 118 -0.49 11.49 -13.00
N ILE A 119 -0.04 12.00 -11.84
CA ILE A 119 -0.78 11.89 -10.56
C ILE A 119 -2.18 12.50 -10.67
N GLU A 120 -2.35 13.54 -11.47
CA GLU A 120 -3.66 14.16 -11.74
C GLU A 120 -4.65 13.19 -12.37
N GLN A 121 -4.19 12.33 -13.30
CA GLN A 121 -5.03 11.30 -13.93
C GLN A 121 -5.31 10.16 -12.94
N SER A 122 -4.31 9.76 -12.18
CA SER A 122 -4.43 8.78 -11.10
C SER A 122 -5.44 9.22 -10.04
N ALA A 123 -5.42 10.49 -9.65
CA ALA A 123 -6.39 11.07 -8.73
C ALA A 123 -7.83 11.12 -9.28
N GLN A 124 -8.00 11.28 -10.61
CA GLN A 124 -9.32 11.16 -11.24
C GLN A 124 -9.85 9.73 -11.15
N GLN A 125 -8.98 8.72 -11.39
CA GLN A 125 -9.34 7.31 -11.22
C GLN A 125 -9.72 6.99 -9.77
N LEU A 126 -8.97 7.51 -8.80
CA LEU A 126 -9.29 7.39 -7.37
C LEU A 126 -10.65 8.03 -7.05
N ARG A 127 -10.92 9.25 -7.54
CA ARG A 127 -12.22 9.91 -7.38
C ARG A 127 -13.36 9.02 -7.85
N ASP A 128 -13.25 8.47 -9.06
CA ASP A 128 -14.30 7.66 -9.66
C ASP A 128 -14.49 6.34 -8.89
N PHE A 129 -13.39 5.77 -8.40
CA PHE A 129 -13.44 4.60 -7.53
C PHE A 129 -14.12 4.90 -6.17
N ILE A 130 -13.79 6.02 -5.52
CA ILE A 130 -14.43 6.45 -4.26
C ILE A 130 -15.94 6.69 -4.47
N ILE A 131 -16.35 7.29 -5.59
CA ILE A 131 -17.78 7.43 -5.92
C ILE A 131 -18.45 6.05 -5.96
N LYS A 132 -17.83 5.07 -6.61
CA LYS A 132 -18.33 3.69 -6.68
C LYS A 132 -18.41 3.03 -5.30
N VAL A 133 -17.36 3.16 -4.46
CA VAL A 133 -17.34 2.63 -3.10
C VAL A 133 -18.46 3.21 -2.26
N ARG A 134 -18.60 4.53 -2.24
CA ARG A 134 -19.65 5.22 -1.49
C ARG A 134 -21.06 4.82 -1.96
N SER A 135 -21.26 4.67 -3.27
CA SER A 135 -22.53 4.19 -3.83
C SER A 135 -22.85 2.76 -3.41
N ALA A 136 -21.86 1.86 -3.40
CA ALA A 136 -22.06 0.46 -3.03
C ALA A 136 -22.31 0.29 -1.53
N THR A 137 -21.59 1.04 -0.69
CA THR A 137 -21.65 0.93 0.78
C THR A 137 -22.76 1.76 1.40
N GLY A 138 -23.14 2.87 0.78
CA GLY A 138 -24.03 3.89 1.35
C GLY A 138 -23.31 4.85 2.31
N ALA A 139 -21.99 4.77 2.44
CA ALA A 139 -21.21 5.61 3.33
C ALA A 139 -21.15 7.07 2.84
N HIS A 140 -21.11 8.00 3.81
CA HIS A 140 -20.97 9.42 3.49
C HIS A 140 -19.51 9.76 3.17
N ASN A 141 -18.55 9.23 3.91
CA ASN A 141 -17.13 9.40 3.74
C ASN A 141 -16.43 8.06 3.46
N VAL A 142 -15.14 8.12 3.19
CA VAL A 142 -14.21 7.00 3.19
C VAL A 142 -13.01 7.37 4.06
N ASP A 143 -12.35 6.39 4.65
CA ASP A 143 -11.00 6.54 5.15
C ASP A 143 -10.02 6.00 4.09
N ILE A 144 -8.87 6.66 3.93
CA ILE A 144 -7.85 6.26 2.97
C ILE A 144 -6.62 5.77 3.71
N VAL A 145 -6.11 4.59 3.34
CA VAL A 145 -4.76 4.16 3.67
C VAL A 145 -3.96 4.16 2.37
N ALA A 146 -2.93 4.98 2.33
CA ALA A 146 -2.14 5.22 1.14
C ALA A 146 -0.66 4.91 1.40
N HIS A 147 0.03 4.37 0.40
CA HIS A 147 1.47 4.15 0.46
C HIS A 147 2.19 5.06 -0.54
N SER A 148 3.31 5.65 -0.11
CA SER A 148 4.23 6.37 -1.00
C SER A 148 3.51 7.40 -1.88
N GLU A 149 3.62 7.28 -3.22
CA GLU A 149 2.93 8.10 -4.23
C GLU A 149 1.41 8.16 -4.01
N GLY A 150 0.80 7.06 -3.56
CA GLY A 150 -0.64 6.98 -3.30
C GLY A 150 -1.14 8.06 -2.35
N SER A 151 -0.28 8.53 -1.43
CA SER A 151 -0.60 9.65 -0.52
C SER A 151 -0.78 10.96 -1.28
N LEU A 152 0.06 11.21 -2.28
CA LEU A 152 -0.02 12.41 -3.13
C LEU A 152 -1.24 12.36 -4.06
N VAL A 153 -1.57 11.15 -4.57
CA VAL A 153 -2.80 10.91 -5.35
C VAL A 153 -4.04 11.20 -4.53
N ALA A 154 -4.08 10.74 -3.27
CA ALA A 154 -5.19 10.98 -2.35
C ALA A 154 -5.33 12.46 -1.99
N ASP A 155 -4.21 13.13 -1.71
CA ASP A 155 -4.21 14.57 -1.37
C ASP A 155 -4.59 15.44 -2.58
N TYR A 156 -4.14 15.08 -3.78
CA TYR A 156 -4.58 15.77 -5.00
C TYR A 156 -6.10 15.65 -5.20
N TYR A 157 -6.66 14.47 -4.97
CA TYR A 157 -8.12 14.29 -4.98
C TYR A 157 -8.80 15.15 -3.92
N ALA A 158 -8.27 15.19 -2.70
CA ALA A 158 -8.81 16.02 -1.62
C ALA A 158 -8.86 17.50 -1.99
N LYS A 159 -7.74 18.03 -2.50
CA LYS A 159 -7.58 19.47 -2.78
C LYS A 159 -8.27 19.95 -4.05
N PHE A 160 -8.17 19.19 -5.12
CA PHE A 160 -8.48 19.70 -6.46
C PHE A 160 -9.68 19.02 -7.12
N LEU A 161 -10.13 17.87 -6.61
CA LEU A 161 -11.19 17.07 -7.24
C LEU A 161 -12.43 16.88 -6.35
N GLY A 162 -12.57 17.72 -5.31
CA GLY A 162 -13.74 17.74 -4.44
C GLY A 162 -13.77 16.66 -3.36
N GLY A 163 -12.59 16.12 -3.00
CA GLY A 163 -12.46 15.07 -2.00
C GLY A 163 -12.45 15.56 -0.54
N ALA A 164 -12.22 16.86 -0.27
CA ALA A 164 -12.05 17.41 1.07
C ALA A 164 -13.15 17.02 2.08
N ASN A 165 -14.40 16.93 1.63
CA ASN A 165 -15.56 16.56 2.47
C ASN A 165 -16.02 15.11 2.21
N LYS A 166 -15.16 14.26 1.69
CA LYS A 166 -15.42 12.85 1.38
C LYS A 166 -14.42 11.91 2.05
N ILE A 167 -13.34 12.46 2.60
CA ILE A 167 -12.30 11.73 3.31
C ILE A 167 -12.40 12.10 4.78
N GLY A 168 -12.52 11.09 5.66
CA GLY A 168 -12.46 11.28 7.10
C GLY A 168 -11.02 11.29 7.59
N ARG A 169 -10.26 10.26 7.21
CA ARG A 169 -8.85 10.07 7.57
C ARG A 169 -8.01 9.75 6.35
N LEU A 170 -6.79 10.27 6.35
CA LEU A 170 -5.74 9.88 5.40
C LEU A 170 -4.53 9.37 6.19
N VAL A 171 -4.37 8.05 6.18
CA VAL A 171 -3.22 7.37 6.79
C VAL A 171 -2.21 7.09 5.70
N SER A 172 -1.07 7.76 5.76
CA SER A 172 -0.01 7.73 4.75
C SER A 172 1.20 6.97 5.26
N ILE A 173 1.58 5.92 4.57
CA ILE A 173 2.72 5.06 4.86
C ILE A 173 3.86 5.47 3.90
N GLY A 174 4.99 5.92 4.41
CA GLY A 174 6.13 6.37 3.61
C GLY A 174 5.80 7.50 2.61
N PRO A 175 4.99 8.52 2.94
CA PRO A 175 4.63 9.55 1.98
C PRO A 175 5.81 10.44 1.62
N GLY A 176 5.80 10.97 0.41
CA GLY A 176 6.82 11.93 -0.07
C GLY A 176 6.27 13.34 -0.23
N TRP A 177 5.75 13.98 0.83
CA TRP A 177 5.09 15.28 0.74
C TRP A 177 5.98 16.39 0.17
N ASN A 178 7.26 16.38 0.53
CA ASN A 178 8.25 17.34 0.04
C ASN A 178 9.13 16.75 -1.08
N GLY A 179 8.73 15.60 -1.61
CA GLY A 179 9.40 14.90 -2.69
C GLY A 179 10.58 14.05 -2.22
N THR A 180 11.23 13.44 -3.20
CA THR A 180 12.44 12.64 -2.99
C THR A 180 13.55 13.09 -3.89
N SER A 181 14.81 12.76 -3.52
CA SER A 181 15.97 13.00 -4.37
C SER A 181 15.97 12.07 -5.58
N SER A 182 16.59 12.50 -6.68
CA SER A 182 16.73 11.68 -7.90
C SER A 182 17.46 10.35 -7.67
N LEU A 183 18.25 10.24 -6.60
CA LEU A 183 18.93 8.99 -6.21
C LEU A 183 17.94 7.94 -5.68
N GLY A 184 16.82 8.35 -5.04
CA GLY A 184 15.79 7.46 -4.55
C GLY A 184 15.10 6.66 -5.67
N PHE A 185 14.95 7.24 -6.86
CA PHE A 185 14.34 6.54 -8.00
C PHE A 185 15.17 5.35 -8.50
N GLY A 186 16.48 5.53 -8.66
CA GLY A 186 17.35 4.43 -9.05
C GLY A 186 17.34 3.31 -8.02
N ALA A 187 17.24 3.64 -6.73
CA ALA A 187 17.13 2.68 -5.65
C ALA A 187 15.80 1.91 -5.70
N LEU A 188 14.67 2.59 -5.97
CA LEU A 188 13.34 1.97 -6.12
C LEU A 188 13.37 0.85 -7.17
N PHE A 189 13.79 1.18 -8.38
CA PHE A 189 13.82 0.20 -9.45
C PHE A 189 14.76 -0.96 -9.14
N THR A 190 15.90 -0.69 -8.53
CA THR A 190 16.86 -1.74 -8.15
C THR A 190 16.27 -2.66 -7.09
N ALA A 191 15.62 -2.13 -6.05
CA ALA A 191 15.06 -2.93 -4.96
C ALA A 191 13.82 -3.73 -5.42
N LEU A 192 12.91 -3.11 -6.18
CA LEU A 192 11.74 -3.80 -6.73
C LEU A 192 12.17 -4.93 -7.68
N ALA A 193 13.14 -4.65 -8.52
CA ALA A 193 13.70 -5.59 -9.46
C ALA A 193 14.40 -6.77 -8.75
N ALA A 194 15.19 -6.51 -7.72
CA ALA A 194 15.86 -7.56 -6.94
C ALA A 194 14.86 -8.50 -6.27
N ARG A 195 13.72 -7.96 -5.77
CA ARG A 195 12.68 -8.72 -5.08
C ARG A 195 11.72 -9.45 -6.01
N THR A 196 11.41 -8.87 -7.18
CA THR A 196 10.44 -9.45 -8.13
C THR A 196 11.07 -10.29 -9.24
N ARG A 197 12.41 -10.34 -9.36
CA ARG A 197 13.18 -10.97 -10.46
C ARG A 197 12.84 -10.41 -11.86
N LEU A 198 12.20 -9.25 -11.94
CA LEU A 198 11.80 -8.58 -13.19
C LEU A 198 12.80 -7.52 -13.65
N THR A 199 14.01 -7.54 -13.11
CA THR A 199 15.04 -6.51 -13.22
C THR A 199 15.31 -5.93 -14.61
N PRO A 200 15.52 -6.72 -15.69
CA PRO A 200 15.93 -6.13 -16.97
C PRO A 200 14.79 -5.45 -17.72
N VAL A 201 13.55 -5.83 -17.42
CA VAL A 201 12.36 -5.34 -18.15
C VAL A 201 11.84 -4.05 -17.52
N LEU A 202 11.88 -3.95 -16.18
CA LEU A 202 11.34 -2.80 -15.45
C LEU A 202 12.10 -1.51 -15.75
N SER A 203 13.43 -1.49 -15.63
CA SER A 203 14.20 -0.27 -15.86
C SER A 203 14.13 0.23 -17.30
N ALA A 204 14.18 -0.67 -18.30
CA ALA A 204 14.16 -0.27 -19.70
C ALA A 204 12.81 0.29 -20.16
N VAL A 205 11.69 -0.07 -19.50
CA VAL A 205 10.34 0.30 -19.91
C VAL A 205 9.75 1.40 -19.02
N VAL A 206 10.07 1.40 -17.72
CA VAL A 206 9.44 2.31 -16.76
C VAL A 206 10.07 3.70 -16.77
N ASP A 207 11.40 3.81 -16.88
CA ASP A 207 12.08 5.11 -16.90
C ASP A 207 11.54 6.09 -17.96
N PRO A 208 11.30 5.68 -19.24
CA PRO A 208 10.81 6.60 -20.24
C PRO A 208 9.30 6.90 -20.15
N VAL A 209 8.53 6.16 -19.34
CA VAL A 209 7.05 6.25 -19.36
C VAL A 209 6.43 6.61 -18.00
N CYS A 210 7.22 6.72 -16.93
CA CYS A 210 6.72 7.07 -15.60
C CYS A 210 6.60 8.58 -15.42
N ALA A 211 5.47 9.15 -15.79
CA ALA A 211 5.22 10.58 -15.58
C ALA A 211 5.13 10.94 -14.09
N ALA A 212 4.53 10.08 -13.27
CA ALA A 212 4.44 10.27 -11.82
C ALA A 212 5.83 10.34 -11.17
N CYS A 213 6.80 9.53 -11.64
CA CYS A 213 8.16 9.53 -11.11
C CYS A 213 8.85 10.90 -11.23
N LEU A 214 8.54 11.69 -12.26
CA LEU A 214 9.04 13.04 -12.39
C LEU A 214 8.33 14.02 -11.46
N GLN A 215 7.05 13.77 -11.19
CA GLN A 215 6.22 14.64 -10.35
C GLN A 215 6.56 14.55 -8.87
N ILE A 216 7.04 13.38 -8.39
CA ILE A 216 7.40 13.19 -6.99
C ILE A 216 8.84 13.61 -6.66
N GLN A 217 9.59 14.15 -7.63
CA GLN A 217 10.93 14.72 -7.37
C GLN A 217 10.84 16.03 -6.58
N THR A 218 11.75 16.20 -5.63
CA THR A 218 11.87 17.42 -4.84
C THR A 218 11.93 18.65 -5.74
N GLY A 219 11.07 19.63 -5.46
CA GLY A 219 11.02 20.89 -6.22
C GLY A 219 10.31 20.77 -7.58
N SER A 220 9.62 19.68 -7.89
CA SER A 220 8.76 19.59 -9.07
C SER A 220 7.65 20.63 -9.05
N GLU A 221 7.13 20.97 -10.22
CA GLU A 221 5.98 21.88 -10.33
C GLU A 221 4.73 21.29 -9.68
N PHE A 222 4.55 19.97 -9.83
CA PHE A 222 3.45 19.24 -9.20
C PHE A 222 3.46 19.39 -7.68
N LEU A 223 4.61 19.12 -7.02
CA LEU A 223 4.70 19.24 -5.55
C LEU A 223 4.53 20.69 -5.07
N ARG A 224 5.10 21.65 -5.76
CA ARG A 224 4.89 23.07 -5.41
C ARG A 224 3.41 23.46 -5.47
N LYS A 225 2.67 22.94 -6.48
CA LYS A 225 1.22 23.14 -6.58
C LYS A 225 0.47 22.41 -5.47
N LEU A 226 0.81 21.14 -5.22
CA LEU A 226 0.14 20.32 -4.21
C LEU A 226 0.32 20.89 -2.81
N THR A 227 1.52 21.34 -2.45
CA THR A 227 1.84 21.84 -1.11
C THR A 227 1.57 23.32 -0.92
N ALA A 228 1.15 24.03 -1.97
CA ALA A 228 0.81 25.46 -1.87
C ALA A 228 -0.28 25.70 -0.82
N GLY A 229 -0.01 26.55 0.17
CA GLY A 229 -0.90 26.83 1.29
C GLY A 229 -0.91 25.76 2.39
N GLY A 230 0.03 24.83 2.37
CA GLY A 230 0.11 23.65 3.24
C GLY A 230 -0.39 22.38 2.54
N ALA A 231 0.20 21.21 2.84
CA ALA A 231 -0.25 19.95 2.27
C ALA A 231 -1.53 19.46 2.94
N ALA A 232 -1.67 19.55 4.25
CA ALA A 232 -2.85 19.08 4.96
C ALA A 232 -4.12 19.88 4.62
N VAL A 233 -5.17 19.17 4.26
CA VAL A 233 -6.51 19.73 3.95
C VAL A 233 -7.32 19.83 5.25
N PRO A 234 -7.86 21.00 5.61
CA PRO A 234 -8.67 21.12 6.81
C PRO A 234 -9.88 20.18 6.84
N GLY A 235 -10.12 19.54 7.98
CA GLY A 235 -11.21 18.59 8.17
C GLY A 235 -10.89 17.14 7.82
N ILE A 236 -9.69 16.85 7.34
CA ILE A 236 -9.15 15.49 7.18
C ILE A 236 -8.12 15.26 8.28
N ALA A 237 -8.25 14.14 9.02
CA ALA A 237 -7.23 13.73 9.97
C ALA A 237 -6.09 13.02 9.24
N TYR A 238 -4.89 13.59 9.27
CA TYR A 238 -3.70 13.03 8.65
C TYR A 238 -2.87 12.24 9.66
N THR A 239 -2.46 11.04 9.26
CA THR A 239 -1.46 10.26 9.99
C THR A 239 -0.36 9.86 9.02
N ASN A 240 0.88 10.25 9.31
CA ASN A 240 2.05 9.91 8.50
C ASN A 240 2.90 8.91 9.28
N ILE A 241 3.26 7.79 8.66
CA ILE A 241 4.09 6.74 9.23
C ILE A 241 5.33 6.61 8.35
N VAL A 242 6.50 6.86 8.90
CA VAL A 242 7.77 6.89 8.16
C VAL A 242 8.81 5.99 8.84
N THR A 243 9.82 5.56 8.07
CA THR A 243 10.99 4.84 8.58
C THR A 243 12.27 5.63 8.35
N THR A 244 13.20 5.59 9.31
CA THR A 244 14.54 6.19 9.13
C THR A 244 15.38 5.44 8.11
N HIS A 245 14.96 4.25 7.69
CA HIS A 245 15.59 3.40 6.68
C HIS A 245 14.97 3.54 5.28
N ASP A 246 14.21 4.63 5.07
CA ASP A 246 13.60 4.91 3.77
C ASP A 246 14.69 5.26 2.73
N GLU A 247 14.83 4.40 1.73
CA GLU A 247 15.79 4.57 0.64
C GLU A 247 15.19 5.27 -0.58
N PHE A 248 13.86 5.51 -0.57
CA PHE A 248 13.15 6.17 -1.66
C PHE A 248 12.78 7.59 -1.31
N VAL A 249 12.10 7.80 -0.19
CA VAL A 249 11.77 9.13 0.30
C VAL A 249 12.96 9.65 1.12
N VAL A 250 13.91 10.25 0.43
CA VAL A 250 15.17 10.73 1.01
C VAL A 250 15.23 12.26 0.94
N PRO A 251 15.32 12.90 2.11
CA PRO A 251 15.36 12.35 3.47
C PRO A 251 13.96 11.83 3.90
N TYR A 252 13.90 10.85 4.81
CA TYR A 252 12.63 10.30 5.32
C TYR A 252 11.73 11.37 5.94
N SER A 253 12.32 12.44 6.48
CA SER A 253 11.59 13.59 7.02
C SER A 253 10.79 14.36 5.97
N SER A 254 11.03 14.11 4.67
CA SER A 254 10.18 14.57 3.57
C SER A 254 8.73 14.04 3.68
N GLY A 255 8.54 12.93 4.40
CA GLY A 255 7.22 12.33 4.66
C GLY A 255 6.48 12.92 5.87
N LEU A 256 7.05 13.89 6.58
CA LEU A 256 6.40 14.51 7.73
C LEU A 256 5.62 15.76 7.30
N LEU A 257 4.48 15.99 7.93
CA LEU A 257 3.66 17.18 7.77
C LEU A 257 3.51 17.94 9.08
N GLU A 258 3.24 19.24 8.97
CA GLU A 258 2.83 20.08 10.08
C GLU A 258 1.36 20.47 9.91
N GLY A 259 0.63 20.57 11.01
CA GLY A 259 -0.77 20.98 11.02
C GLY A 259 -1.52 20.56 12.29
N PRO A 260 -2.69 21.15 12.55
CA PRO A 260 -3.47 20.87 13.77
C PRO A 260 -4.06 19.45 13.79
N ASP A 261 -4.41 18.89 12.62
CA ASP A 261 -5.01 17.58 12.48
C ASP A 261 -4.03 16.55 11.89
N VAL A 262 -2.73 16.73 12.22
CA VAL A 262 -1.63 15.90 11.70
C VAL A 262 -0.93 15.16 12.82
N ALA A 263 -0.83 13.85 12.69
CA ALA A 263 0.03 13.00 13.51
C ALA A 263 1.18 12.45 12.65
N ASN A 264 2.39 12.39 13.23
CA ASN A 264 3.57 11.81 12.59
C ASN A 264 4.15 10.72 13.48
N HIS A 265 4.46 9.58 12.89
CA HIS A 265 5.04 8.43 13.56
C HIS A 265 6.29 7.97 12.82
N VAL A 266 7.39 7.82 13.55
CA VAL A 266 8.63 7.19 13.05
C VAL A 266 8.67 5.77 13.60
N VAL A 267 8.79 4.77 12.75
CA VAL A 267 8.78 3.35 13.15
C VAL A 267 9.81 3.09 14.25
N GLN A 268 10.99 3.68 14.15
CA GLN A 268 12.09 3.49 15.11
C GLN A 268 11.85 4.10 16.47
N ASP A 269 10.87 5.00 16.62
CA ASP A 269 10.46 5.51 17.94
C ASP A 269 9.71 4.43 18.75
N TYR A 270 9.08 3.47 18.05
CA TYR A 270 8.37 2.34 18.63
C TYR A 270 9.23 1.07 18.70
N CYS A 271 10.10 0.90 17.72
CA CYS A 271 11.00 -0.24 17.61
C CYS A 271 12.38 0.21 17.09
N PRO A 272 13.30 0.61 18.01
CA PRO A 272 14.61 1.16 17.61
C PRO A 272 15.49 0.23 16.77
N GLY A 273 15.27 -1.08 16.85
CA GLY A 273 16.00 -2.08 16.06
C GLY A 273 15.32 -2.47 14.75
N ASP A 274 14.23 -1.81 14.39
CA ASP A 274 13.52 -2.08 13.15
C ASP A 274 14.29 -1.53 11.95
N LEU A 275 14.51 -2.37 10.94
CA LEU A 275 15.24 -2.05 9.72
C LEU A 275 14.33 -2.05 8.48
N THR A 276 12.99 -2.00 8.70
CA THR A 276 12.02 -2.00 7.61
C THR A 276 12.28 -0.83 6.67
N ASP A 277 12.50 -1.15 5.41
CA ASP A 277 12.70 -0.20 4.32
C ASP A 277 11.34 0.26 3.74
N HIS A 278 11.38 1.17 2.78
CA HIS A 278 10.20 1.76 2.18
C HIS A 278 9.18 0.75 1.64
N LEU A 279 9.65 -0.22 0.83
CA LEU A 279 8.76 -1.22 0.19
C LEU A 279 8.12 -2.18 1.18
N LEU A 280 8.76 -2.42 2.32
CA LEU A 280 8.27 -3.34 3.33
C LEU A 280 7.41 -2.67 4.41
N LEU A 281 7.30 -1.34 4.43
CA LEU A 281 6.43 -0.64 5.38
C LEU A 281 5.00 -1.21 5.43
N PRO A 282 4.31 -1.52 4.32
CA PRO A 282 2.97 -2.11 4.37
C PRO A 282 2.91 -3.52 4.96
N TYR A 283 4.06 -4.17 5.13
CA TYR A 283 4.23 -5.50 5.71
C TYR A 283 4.79 -5.48 7.13
N ASP A 284 5.06 -4.31 7.67
CA ASP A 284 5.60 -4.17 9.01
C ASP A 284 4.49 -4.22 10.07
N LYS A 285 4.74 -4.92 11.19
CA LYS A 285 3.75 -5.09 12.27
C LYS A 285 3.57 -3.83 13.12
N VAL A 286 4.61 -3.02 13.27
CA VAL A 286 4.54 -1.73 13.94
C VAL A 286 3.66 -0.80 13.12
N VAL A 287 3.91 -0.72 11.81
CA VAL A 287 3.10 0.04 10.85
C VAL A 287 1.65 -0.43 10.87
N ALA A 288 1.42 -1.74 10.82
CA ALA A 288 0.07 -2.31 10.85
C ALA A 288 -0.73 -1.89 12.08
N GLN A 289 -0.10 -1.90 13.27
CA GLN A 289 -0.75 -1.42 14.49
C GLN A 289 -0.98 0.08 14.48
N LEU A 290 -0.03 0.87 13.98
CA LEU A 290 -0.20 2.32 13.85
C LEU A 290 -1.35 2.68 12.89
N VAL A 291 -1.52 1.93 11.80
CA VAL A 291 -2.66 2.08 10.88
C VAL A 291 -3.98 1.79 11.60
N LEU A 292 -4.07 0.69 12.37
CA LEU A 292 -5.28 0.39 13.15
C LEU A 292 -5.61 1.50 14.15
N ASN A 293 -4.61 1.99 14.88
CA ASN A 293 -4.78 3.07 15.86
C ASN A 293 -5.23 4.39 15.18
N ALA A 294 -4.71 4.70 14.00
CA ALA A 294 -5.10 5.87 13.23
C ALA A 294 -6.56 5.80 12.73
N LEU A 295 -7.01 4.61 12.34
CA LEU A 295 -8.36 4.36 11.84
C LEU A 295 -9.40 4.28 12.96
N ASP A 296 -9.03 3.74 14.12
CA ASP A 296 -9.88 3.70 15.31
C ASP A 296 -9.11 4.31 16.50
N PRO A 297 -9.27 5.61 16.80
CA PRO A 297 -8.58 6.25 17.92
C PRO A 297 -8.96 5.69 19.31
N SER A 298 -9.97 4.83 19.40
CA SER A 298 -10.28 4.08 20.62
C SER A 298 -9.40 2.84 20.77
N ASP A 299 -8.74 2.38 19.71
CA ASP A 299 -7.70 1.35 19.77
C ASP A 299 -6.38 1.99 20.23
N THR A 300 -6.04 1.76 21.49
CA THR A 300 -4.81 2.29 22.11
C THR A 300 -3.72 1.23 22.25
N ALA A 301 -3.81 0.14 21.49
CA ALA A 301 -2.82 -0.92 21.53
C ALA A 301 -1.44 -0.37 21.12
N HIS A 302 -0.42 -0.63 21.93
CA HIS A 302 0.93 -0.25 21.58
C HIS A 302 1.48 -1.18 20.49
N PRO A 303 2.15 -0.65 19.48
CA PRO A 303 2.87 -1.46 18.53
C PRO A 303 3.84 -2.42 19.22
N THR A 304 3.80 -3.69 18.85
CA THR A 304 4.74 -4.68 19.38
C THR A 304 6.00 -4.69 18.52
N CYS A 305 7.13 -4.38 19.15
CA CYS A 305 8.43 -4.49 18.50
C CYS A 305 8.78 -5.97 18.32
N THR A 306 8.50 -6.48 17.13
CA THR A 306 9.04 -7.77 16.69
C THR A 306 9.96 -7.46 15.53
N SER A 307 11.28 -7.48 15.79
CA SER A 307 12.26 -7.33 14.72
C SER A 307 12.00 -8.39 13.66
N THR A 308 11.33 -7.99 12.59
CA THR A 308 11.23 -8.86 11.40
C THR A 308 12.58 -8.72 10.70
N PRO A 309 13.34 -9.80 10.49
CA PRO A 309 14.55 -9.71 9.72
C PRO A 309 14.20 -9.21 8.31
N PRO A 310 14.97 -8.30 7.71
CA PRO A 310 14.65 -7.70 6.42
C PRO A 310 14.67 -8.67 5.23
N ASN A 311 14.65 -9.96 5.41
CA ASN A 311 14.71 -10.98 4.34
C ASN A 311 14.14 -12.36 4.72
N SER A 312 13.17 -12.44 5.59
CA SER A 312 12.53 -13.73 5.87
C SER A 312 11.26 -13.95 5.07
#